data_ef859b030bbabc1c5fd04770092d1e5c
#
_entry.id   ef859b030bbabc1c5fd04770092d1e5c
#
_cell.length_a   1.000
_cell.length_b   1.000
_cell.length_c   1.000
_cell.angle_alpha   90.00
_cell.angle_beta   90.00
_cell.angle_gamma   90.00
#
_symmetry.space_group_name_H-M   'P 1'
#
loop_
_entity.id
_entity.type
_entity.pdbx_description
1 polymer ?
#
loop_
_entity_poly.entity_id
_entity_poly.type
_entity_poly.pdbx_seq_one_letter_code
_entity_poly.pdbx_strand_id
1 'polypeptide(L)'
;MAPEVPATPVPSEPEQAPETAPESPKEPPAAPVEVRAPTVREEPKTPEQSEAQGAATKPSEAEAPVEPPKSWFYREPIALKIGDRLAIRFYGAVQTDFVYDTTRSYGDSIGQSLVAREDTYEGTVGRFQASSRSTRFGLALEANRISGSTPSSVVEGDFAGDQPSSSTGGSERSFYDSPSFRLRHAYLNLDNDYLDVLVGQTDDVFGWQNTPMSVSRHTQFRLSTSFLPSSPVGIEVAAAAVRPAQRDSRLPDAQGGVRFTLNGWRGIYTRDGIPSARKLSIGASGVVRQFDVDAFTPPPTQTSNRVIGWGVSLDAMLPIIPARDEYDRSNALTIAGSYVRGAGIGDLMRVDGGAEFPPLPNPARASPPPEYEANVDEGLVTFDRLGVLNTIAWEGFRVDGQYYFPGGRVRLAAVYSQAYSRNMADLYPLGGAEIDLITHIADRVRYMEANLYWDVTPEVRFQTACIYTTVTYLDDEKPHNIRGKLTAYYFF
;
A
#
# COMPACT_ATOMS: atom_id res chain seq x y z
N MET A 1 -64.10 -20.74 -28.51
CA MET A 1 -63.20 -21.33 -29.47
C MET A 1 -62.98 -20.28 -30.59
N ALA A 2 -61.87 -19.62 -30.50
CA ALA A 2 -61.38 -18.73 -31.57
C ALA A 2 -60.20 -19.42 -32.24
N PRO A 3 -59.96 -19.31 -33.52
CA PRO A 3 -58.95 -20.08 -34.25
C PRO A 3 -57.57 -19.44 -34.06
N GLU A 4 -56.57 -20.30 -33.83
CA GLU A 4 -55.15 -19.99 -33.82
C GLU A 4 -54.69 -19.49 -35.19
N VAL A 5 -53.97 -18.36 -35.19
CA VAL A 5 -53.29 -17.83 -36.37
C VAL A 5 -51.87 -18.42 -36.40
N PRO A 6 -51.39 -19.02 -37.46
CA PRO A 6 -50.05 -19.57 -37.57
C PRO A 6 -49.01 -18.47 -37.71
N ALA A 7 -47.91 -18.60 -36.95
CA ALA A 7 -46.77 -17.70 -36.99
C ALA A 7 -45.99 -17.81 -38.33
N THR A 8 -45.69 -16.66 -38.91
CA THR A 8 -44.88 -16.53 -40.13
C THR A 8 -43.38 -16.73 -39.76
N PRO A 9 -42.60 -17.47 -40.55
CA PRO A 9 -41.16 -17.64 -40.29
C PRO A 9 -40.39 -16.37 -40.65
N VAL A 10 -39.48 -15.97 -39.71
CA VAL A 10 -38.54 -14.88 -39.90
C VAL A 10 -37.43 -15.35 -40.85
N PRO A 11 -37.00 -14.54 -41.84
CA PRO A 11 -35.88 -14.89 -42.72
C PRO A 11 -34.57 -14.84 -41.96
N SER A 12 -33.77 -15.88 -42.11
CA SER A 12 -32.38 -15.93 -41.61
C SER A 12 -31.48 -14.97 -42.40
N GLU A 13 -30.78 -14.12 -41.68
CA GLU A 13 -29.73 -13.23 -42.16
C GLU A 13 -28.55 -14.04 -42.72
N PRO A 14 -27.90 -13.64 -43.82
CA PRO A 14 -26.79 -14.40 -44.38
C PRO A 14 -25.52 -14.23 -43.52
N GLU A 15 -24.92 -15.37 -43.21
CA GLU A 15 -23.65 -15.55 -42.53
C GLU A 15 -22.53 -14.84 -43.31
N GLN A 16 -21.95 -13.77 -42.77
CA GLN A 16 -20.78 -13.12 -43.35
C GLN A 16 -19.53 -13.98 -43.07
N ALA A 17 -18.85 -14.34 -44.14
CA ALA A 17 -17.57 -15.03 -44.13
C ALA A 17 -16.49 -14.14 -43.41
N PRO A 18 -15.54 -14.73 -42.65
CA PRO A 18 -14.52 -13.96 -41.98
C PRO A 18 -13.53 -13.33 -42.96
N GLU A 19 -13.42 -12.02 -42.91
CA GLU A 19 -12.45 -11.21 -43.63
C GLU A 19 -11.04 -11.51 -43.12
N THR A 20 -10.18 -12.05 -43.95
CA THR A 20 -8.79 -12.34 -43.66
C THR A 20 -8.01 -11.03 -43.49
N ALA A 21 -7.51 -10.76 -42.30
CA ALA A 21 -6.60 -9.65 -42.00
C ALA A 21 -5.27 -9.83 -42.76
N PRO A 22 -4.64 -8.74 -43.24
CA PRO A 22 -3.37 -8.82 -43.95
C PRO A 22 -2.24 -9.22 -43.02
N GLU A 23 -1.42 -10.20 -43.42
CA GLU A 23 -0.20 -10.64 -42.78
C GLU A 23 0.81 -9.48 -42.64
N SER A 24 1.20 -9.19 -41.43
CA SER A 24 2.33 -8.28 -41.15
C SER A 24 3.66 -8.92 -41.55
N PRO A 25 4.63 -8.14 -42.08
CA PRO A 25 5.94 -8.67 -42.49
C PRO A 25 6.70 -9.26 -41.31
N LYS A 26 7.21 -10.47 -41.47
CA LYS A 26 8.10 -11.13 -40.50
C LYS A 26 9.42 -10.38 -40.42
N GLU A 27 9.72 -9.86 -39.24
CA GLU A 27 11.05 -9.36 -38.88
C GLU A 27 12.07 -10.51 -38.85
N PRO A 28 13.30 -10.32 -39.38
CA PRO A 28 14.32 -11.38 -39.33
C PRO A 28 14.84 -11.56 -37.90
N PRO A 29 15.26 -12.77 -37.51
CA PRO A 29 15.70 -13.07 -36.15
C PRO A 29 16.99 -12.30 -35.81
N ALA A 30 16.96 -11.61 -34.67
CA ALA A 30 18.12 -10.93 -34.11
C ALA A 30 19.25 -11.94 -33.82
N ALA A 31 20.47 -11.59 -34.22
CA ALA A 31 21.67 -12.37 -33.94
C ALA A 31 21.97 -12.40 -32.43
N PRO A 32 22.55 -13.50 -31.91
CA PRO A 32 22.85 -13.62 -30.49
C PRO A 32 23.92 -12.63 -30.07
N VAL A 33 23.65 -11.85 -29.02
CA VAL A 33 24.60 -10.96 -28.37
C VAL A 33 25.55 -11.81 -27.53
N GLU A 34 26.83 -11.86 -27.96
CA GLU A 34 27.89 -12.52 -27.23
C GLU A 34 28.27 -11.70 -25.99
N VAL A 35 27.95 -12.19 -24.82
CA VAL A 35 28.32 -11.58 -23.53
C VAL A 35 29.78 -11.96 -23.26
N ARG A 36 30.73 -11.04 -23.50
CA ARG A 36 32.11 -11.20 -23.08
C ARG A 36 32.24 -11.10 -21.56
N ALA A 37 32.82 -12.12 -20.96
CA ALA A 37 33.24 -12.13 -19.57
C ALA A 37 34.31 -11.09 -19.28
N PRO A 38 34.33 -10.43 -18.13
CA PRO A 38 35.36 -9.46 -17.78
C PRO A 38 36.70 -10.18 -17.50
N THR A 39 37.74 -9.73 -18.18
CA THR A 39 39.12 -10.17 -17.97
C THR A 39 39.64 -9.65 -16.63
N VAL A 40 40.11 -10.58 -15.83
CA VAL A 40 40.84 -10.30 -14.57
C VAL A 40 42.16 -9.62 -14.91
N ARG A 41 42.37 -8.46 -14.37
CA ARG A 41 43.63 -7.70 -14.51
C ARG A 41 44.51 -8.03 -13.31
N GLU A 42 45.70 -8.61 -13.61
CA GLU A 42 46.75 -8.90 -12.62
C GLU A 42 47.33 -7.61 -12.02
N GLU A 43 47.55 -7.66 -10.70
CA GLU A 43 48.27 -6.61 -9.94
C GLU A 43 49.77 -6.60 -10.27
N PRO A 44 50.44 -5.46 -10.34
CA PRO A 44 51.91 -5.40 -10.36
C PRO A 44 52.46 -5.30 -8.93
N LYS A 45 53.49 -6.13 -8.72
CA LYS A 45 54.28 -6.26 -7.49
C LYS A 45 55.07 -4.99 -7.18
N THR A 46 55.12 -4.72 -5.87
CA THR A 46 55.96 -3.72 -5.18
C THR A 46 57.47 -4.01 -5.35
N PRO A 47 58.32 -3.02 -5.39
CA PRO A 47 59.70 -3.14 -4.90
C PRO A 47 59.89 -2.33 -3.59
N GLU A 48 60.59 -3.02 -2.69
CA GLU A 48 61.22 -2.51 -1.46
C GLU A 48 62.36 -1.53 -1.78
N GLN A 49 62.56 -0.64 -0.86
CA GLN A 49 63.86 -0.14 -0.26
C GLN A 49 63.71 1.34 0.08
N SER A 50 64.12 1.87 1.13
CA SER A 50 65.21 1.76 2.13
C SER A 50 65.44 3.15 2.70
N GLU A 51 65.47 3.25 4.03
CA GLU A 51 66.19 4.16 4.95
C GLU A 51 66.56 5.60 4.51
N ALA A 52 66.20 6.63 5.29
CA ALA A 52 67.01 7.27 6.29
C ALA A 52 66.56 8.69 6.68
N GLN A 53 66.41 8.91 7.96
CA GLN A 53 66.69 10.09 8.76
C GLN A 53 66.32 11.50 8.26
N GLY A 54 65.53 12.19 9.08
CA GLY A 54 65.44 13.64 9.07
C GLY A 54 64.27 14.16 9.94
N ALA A 55 64.58 14.47 11.20
CA ALA A 55 63.61 15.08 12.13
C ALA A 55 63.20 16.48 11.65
N ALA A 56 61.91 16.70 11.36
CA ALA A 56 61.28 18.00 11.38
C ALA A 56 59.84 17.82 11.86
N THR A 57 59.54 18.34 13.05
CA THR A 57 58.21 18.44 13.63
C THR A 57 57.27 19.16 12.68
N LYS A 58 56.37 18.41 11.98
CA LYS A 58 55.24 18.96 11.29
C LYS A 58 54.13 19.28 12.28
N PRO A 59 53.34 20.36 12.04
CA PRO A 59 52.13 20.62 12.82
C PRO A 59 51.14 19.44 12.67
N SER A 60 50.51 19.05 13.77
CA SER A 60 49.44 18.04 13.83
C SER A 60 48.42 18.29 12.70
N GLU A 61 48.46 17.45 11.70
CA GLU A 61 47.40 17.32 10.72
C GLU A 61 46.16 16.90 11.54
N ALA A 62 45.13 17.75 11.56
CA ALA A 62 43.85 17.39 12.16
C ALA A 62 43.42 16.08 11.50
N GLU A 63 43.31 15.01 12.32
CA GLU A 63 42.79 13.72 11.88
C GLU A 63 41.47 13.98 11.12
N ALA A 64 41.45 13.63 9.82
CA ALA A 64 40.23 13.61 9.08
C ALA A 64 39.19 12.79 9.88
N PRO A 65 37.94 13.21 9.93
CA PRO A 65 36.90 12.46 10.65
C PRO A 65 36.96 11.00 10.17
N VAL A 66 37.24 10.08 11.08
CA VAL A 66 37.20 8.64 10.81
C VAL A 66 35.78 8.34 10.38
N GLU A 67 35.57 8.08 9.10
CA GLU A 67 34.26 7.60 8.62
C GLU A 67 33.88 6.39 9.48
N PRO A 68 32.69 6.38 10.09
CA PRO A 68 32.26 5.23 10.83
C PRO A 68 32.31 3.99 9.94
N PRO A 69 32.69 2.83 10.46
CA PRO A 69 32.79 1.62 9.64
C PRO A 69 31.45 1.40 8.96
N LYS A 70 31.44 1.37 7.63
CA LYS A 70 30.24 1.10 6.82
C LYS A 70 29.66 -0.21 7.33
N SER A 71 28.49 -0.18 7.99
CA SER A 71 27.90 -1.41 8.48
C SER A 71 27.62 -2.32 7.30
N TRP A 72 27.71 -3.62 7.49
CA TRP A 72 27.44 -4.61 6.45
C TRP A 72 26.04 -4.42 5.80
N PHE A 73 25.13 -3.70 6.47
CA PHE A 73 23.78 -3.39 6.01
C PHE A 73 23.65 -2.05 5.30
N TYR A 74 24.72 -1.26 5.27
CA TYR A 74 24.69 0.04 4.60
C TYR A 74 24.88 -0.17 3.10
N ARG A 75 23.88 0.22 2.35
CA ARG A 75 23.94 0.29 0.90
C ARG A 75 24.02 1.76 0.48
N GLU A 76 25.01 2.10 -0.28
CA GLU A 76 25.06 3.41 -0.91
C GLU A 76 23.98 3.48 -1.99
N PRO A 77 23.05 4.44 -1.93
CA PRO A 77 22.07 4.59 -2.98
C PRO A 77 22.77 4.96 -4.30
N ILE A 78 22.25 4.44 -5.42
CA ILE A 78 22.69 4.87 -6.74
C ILE A 78 22.29 6.34 -6.88
N ALA A 79 23.25 7.24 -6.73
CA ALA A 79 23.03 8.68 -6.78
C ALA A 79 23.83 9.33 -7.92
N LEU A 80 23.13 10.13 -8.71
CA LEU A 80 23.72 10.97 -9.74
C LEU A 80 23.64 12.43 -9.27
N LYS A 81 24.77 13.12 -9.22
CA LYS A 81 24.82 14.56 -8.97
C LYS A 81 24.94 15.30 -10.29
N ILE A 82 24.03 16.25 -10.52
CA ILE A 82 24.06 17.13 -11.70
C ILE A 82 24.54 18.50 -11.24
N GLY A 83 25.82 18.76 -11.46
CA GLY A 83 26.52 19.91 -10.89
C GLY A 83 26.42 19.88 -9.37
N ASP A 84 26.44 21.09 -8.76
CA ASP A 84 26.32 21.24 -7.32
C ASP A 84 24.85 21.50 -6.88
N ARG A 85 23.89 21.36 -7.81
CA ARG A 85 22.52 21.84 -7.58
C ARG A 85 21.47 20.76 -7.38
N LEU A 86 21.66 19.58 -7.96
CA LEU A 86 20.64 18.54 -7.99
C LEU A 86 21.25 17.17 -7.70
N ALA A 87 20.71 16.47 -6.70
CA ALA A 87 20.95 15.07 -6.46
C ALA A 87 19.76 14.23 -6.93
N ILE A 88 20.03 13.19 -7.71
CA ILE A 88 19.04 12.22 -8.20
C ILE A 88 19.39 10.87 -7.59
N ARG A 89 18.45 10.25 -6.89
CA ARG A 89 18.62 8.92 -6.32
C ARG A 89 17.65 7.94 -6.97
N PHE A 90 18.18 6.87 -7.54
CA PHE A 90 17.40 5.73 -8.01
C PHE A 90 17.33 4.68 -6.91
N TYR A 91 16.16 4.14 -6.66
CA TYR A 91 15.95 3.09 -5.69
C TYR A 91 14.80 2.17 -6.09
N GLY A 92 14.81 0.98 -5.55
CA GLY A 92 13.73 0.03 -5.82
C GLY A 92 14.03 -1.37 -5.34
N ALA A 93 13.18 -2.29 -5.74
CA ALA A 93 13.35 -3.70 -5.50
C ALA A 93 12.70 -4.52 -6.62
N VAL A 94 13.43 -5.45 -7.18
CA VAL A 94 12.83 -6.57 -7.92
C VAL A 94 12.30 -7.55 -6.88
N GLN A 95 11.00 -7.86 -6.95
CA GLN A 95 10.34 -8.75 -6.01
C GLN A 95 9.59 -9.84 -6.78
N THR A 96 9.81 -11.08 -6.37
CA THR A 96 9.06 -12.23 -6.88
C THR A 96 8.45 -12.99 -5.72
N ASP A 97 7.15 -13.21 -5.78
CA ASP A 97 6.34 -13.88 -4.78
C ASP A 97 5.87 -15.25 -5.30
N PHE A 98 6.00 -16.29 -4.48
CA PHE A 98 5.39 -17.58 -4.66
C PHE A 98 4.41 -17.78 -3.51
N VAL A 99 3.15 -18.03 -3.85
CA VAL A 99 2.04 -18.01 -2.89
C VAL A 99 1.20 -19.27 -3.04
N TYR A 100 0.86 -19.88 -1.92
CA TYR A 100 -0.14 -20.93 -1.85
C TYR A 100 -1.24 -20.53 -0.86
N ASP A 101 -2.48 -20.54 -1.32
CA ASP A 101 -3.68 -20.30 -0.53
C ASP A 101 -4.48 -21.59 -0.36
N THR A 102 -5.10 -21.77 0.81
CA THR A 102 -6.01 -22.91 1.05
C THR A 102 -7.37 -22.72 0.39
N THR A 103 -7.71 -21.49 -0.04
CA THR A 103 -8.92 -21.14 -0.77
C THR A 103 -8.61 -20.29 -1.99
N ARG A 104 -9.54 -20.14 -2.92
CA ARG A 104 -9.40 -19.26 -4.10
C ARG A 104 -9.90 -17.84 -3.84
N SER A 105 -9.75 -17.34 -2.61
CA SER A 105 -10.28 -16.05 -2.19
C SER A 105 -9.51 -14.86 -2.72
N TYR A 106 -8.20 -14.99 -2.99
CA TYR A 106 -7.33 -13.86 -3.31
C TYR A 106 -6.63 -14.02 -4.65
N GLY A 107 -6.17 -12.89 -5.21
CA GLY A 107 -5.22 -12.85 -6.31
C GLY A 107 -3.77 -13.17 -5.85
N ASP A 108 -2.80 -12.84 -6.67
CA ASP A 108 -1.35 -13.02 -6.43
C ASP A 108 -0.82 -12.13 -5.29
N SER A 109 -1.46 -11.02 -5.01
CA SER A 109 -1.24 -10.20 -3.81
C SER A 109 -2.37 -10.44 -2.82
N ILE A 110 -2.17 -10.06 -1.56
CA ILE A 110 -3.26 -9.97 -0.60
C ILE A 110 -4.23 -8.92 -1.14
N GLY A 111 -5.31 -9.42 -1.73
CA GLY A 111 -6.27 -8.59 -2.43
C GLY A 111 -7.30 -7.98 -1.49
N GLN A 112 -8.22 -7.25 -2.07
CA GLN A 112 -9.39 -6.68 -1.40
C GLN A 112 -10.59 -7.62 -1.46
N SER A 113 -10.38 -8.91 -1.70
CA SER A 113 -11.44 -9.90 -1.79
C SER A 113 -11.75 -10.50 -0.43
N LEU A 114 -13.02 -10.81 -0.21
CA LEU A 114 -13.46 -11.57 0.95
C LEU A 114 -12.89 -12.99 0.93
N VAL A 115 -12.74 -13.60 2.09
CA VAL A 115 -12.48 -15.04 2.18
C VAL A 115 -13.71 -15.77 1.66
N ALA A 116 -13.53 -16.62 0.67
CA ALA A 116 -14.63 -17.37 0.06
C ALA A 116 -15.33 -18.25 1.09
N ARG A 117 -16.66 -18.33 1.00
CA ARG A 117 -17.50 -19.12 1.89
C ARG A 117 -17.20 -20.61 1.78
N GLU A 118 -17.33 -21.34 2.88
CA GLU A 118 -16.97 -22.77 2.96
C GLU A 118 -17.84 -23.66 2.06
N ASP A 119 -19.07 -23.23 1.75
CA ASP A 119 -20.02 -23.92 0.89
C ASP A 119 -19.81 -23.63 -0.60
N THR A 120 -18.86 -22.75 -0.98
CA THR A 120 -18.56 -22.41 -2.37
C THR A 120 -17.39 -23.25 -2.91
N TYR A 121 -17.31 -23.36 -4.25
CA TYR A 121 -16.17 -24.02 -4.91
C TYR A 121 -14.86 -23.31 -4.56
N GLU A 122 -14.84 -21.99 -4.54
CA GLU A 122 -13.68 -21.18 -4.22
C GLU A 122 -13.21 -21.38 -2.77
N GLY A 123 -14.13 -21.63 -1.83
CA GLY A 123 -13.82 -21.90 -0.44
C GLY A 123 -13.22 -23.29 -0.18
N THR A 124 -13.44 -24.23 -1.11
CA THR A 124 -13.01 -25.65 -0.93
C THR A 124 -11.74 -26.01 -1.70
N VAL A 125 -11.24 -25.13 -2.57
CA VAL A 125 -10.11 -25.41 -3.48
C VAL A 125 -8.95 -24.46 -3.25
N GLY A 126 -7.78 -25.01 -2.95
CA GLY A 126 -6.55 -24.25 -2.83
C GLY A 126 -5.97 -23.80 -4.17
N ARG A 127 -5.06 -22.82 -4.14
CA ARG A 127 -4.43 -22.25 -5.33
C ARG A 127 -2.96 -21.90 -5.11
N PHE A 128 -2.12 -22.26 -6.06
CA PHE A 128 -0.74 -21.78 -6.16
C PHE A 128 -0.63 -20.64 -7.18
N GLN A 129 0.16 -19.63 -6.87
CA GLN A 129 0.42 -18.49 -7.73
C GLN A 129 1.88 -18.05 -7.65
N ALA A 130 2.39 -17.47 -8.72
CA ALA A 130 3.68 -16.82 -8.76
C ALA A 130 3.55 -15.47 -9.47
N SER A 131 4.16 -14.42 -8.91
CA SER A 131 4.02 -13.07 -9.47
C SER A 131 5.22 -12.20 -9.14
N SER A 132 5.57 -11.31 -10.07
CA SER A 132 6.57 -10.26 -9.86
C SER A 132 5.95 -8.85 -9.84
N ARG A 133 4.64 -8.73 -9.73
CA ARG A 133 3.90 -7.44 -9.75
C ARG A 133 4.29 -6.49 -8.63
N SER A 134 4.81 -7.00 -7.51
CA SER A 134 5.28 -6.19 -6.39
C SER A 134 6.65 -5.53 -6.64
N THR A 135 7.28 -5.78 -7.81
CA THR A 135 8.50 -5.08 -8.23
C THR A 135 8.26 -3.58 -8.25
N ARG A 136 9.15 -2.83 -7.59
CA ARG A 136 9.02 -1.40 -7.35
C ARG A 136 10.25 -0.65 -7.79
N PHE A 137 10.05 0.56 -8.31
CA PHE A 137 11.12 1.50 -8.60
C PHE A 137 10.70 2.91 -8.25
N GLY A 138 11.66 3.73 -7.90
CA GLY A 138 11.46 5.12 -7.53
C GLY A 138 12.64 6.00 -7.91
N LEU A 139 12.31 7.27 -8.05
CA LEU A 139 13.22 8.35 -8.32
C LEU A 139 13.01 9.43 -7.27
N ALA A 140 14.05 9.75 -6.49
CA ALA A 140 14.03 10.86 -5.56
C ALA A 140 14.97 11.96 -6.07
N LEU A 141 14.45 13.17 -6.15
CA LEU A 141 15.14 14.37 -6.59
C LEU A 141 15.26 15.31 -5.39
N GLU A 142 16.43 15.86 -5.15
CA GLU A 142 16.68 16.81 -4.08
C GLU A 142 17.55 17.95 -4.62
N ALA A 143 17.05 19.17 -4.51
CA ALA A 143 17.79 20.35 -4.90
C ALA A 143 18.50 21.00 -3.70
N ASN A 144 19.51 21.78 -3.94
CA ASN A 144 20.13 22.57 -2.90
C ASN A 144 19.13 23.57 -2.29
N ARG A 145 19.40 23.92 -1.04
CA ARG A 145 18.59 24.90 -0.32
C ARG A 145 18.61 26.27 -1.02
N ILE A 146 17.45 26.80 -1.32
CA ILE A 146 17.25 28.07 -2.00
C ILE A 146 16.28 28.90 -1.15
N SER A 147 16.67 30.11 -0.74
CA SER A 147 15.83 31.03 0.03
C SER A 147 15.22 30.41 1.31
N GLY A 148 15.98 29.55 2.00
CA GLY A 148 15.54 28.92 3.25
C GLY A 148 14.70 27.65 3.05
N SER A 149 14.43 27.23 1.82
CA SER A 149 13.69 25.99 1.52
C SER A 149 14.53 25.01 0.73
N THR A 150 14.37 23.72 1.00
CA THR A 150 14.99 22.61 0.26
C THR A 150 13.91 21.92 -0.59
N PRO A 151 13.87 22.17 -1.91
CA PRO A 151 12.95 21.49 -2.79
C PRO A 151 13.33 20.03 -2.98
N SER A 152 12.34 19.14 -2.88
CA SER A 152 12.52 17.72 -3.19
C SER A 152 11.29 17.16 -3.91
N SER A 153 11.45 16.08 -4.63
CA SER A 153 10.37 15.40 -5.33
C SER A 153 10.61 13.89 -5.32
N VAL A 154 9.54 13.12 -5.28
CA VAL A 154 9.59 11.67 -5.38
C VAL A 154 8.57 11.21 -6.41
N VAL A 155 8.99 10.29 -7.29
CA VAL A 155 8.10 9.52 -8.14
C VAL A 155 8.40 8.04 -7.89
N GLU A 156 7.41 7.27 -7.46
CA GLU A 156 7.53 5.83 -7.17
C GLU A 156 6.33 5.07 -7.75
N GLY A 157 6.59 3.91 -8.32
CA GLY A 157 5.56 3.02 -8.81
C GLY A 157 5.90 1.56 -8.66
N ASP A 158 4.87 0.72 -8.80
CA ASP A 158 4.95 -0.73 -8.90
C ASP A 158 4.02 -1.24 -10.03
N PHE A 159 3.96 -2.55 -10.22
CA PHE A 159 3.10 -3.18 -11.22
C PHE A 159 1.87 -3.87 -10.62
N ALA A 160 1.50 -3.49 -9.39
CA ALA A 160 0.32 -4.03 -8.71
C ALA A 160 -0.93 -3.14 -8.92
N GLY A 161 -1.05 -2.50 -10.09
CA GLY A 161 -2.24 -1.77 -10.50
C GLY A 161 -3.40 -2.72 -10.81
N ASP A 162 -4.61 -2.15 -10.83
CA ASP A 162 -5.81 -2.89 -11.18
C ASP A 162 -5.71 -3.43 -12.60
N GLN A 163 -6.01 -4.71 -12.76
CA GLN A 163 -6.11 -5.30 -14.08
C GLN A 163 -7.45 -4.87 -14.68
N PRO A 164 -7.49 -4.50 -15.97
CA PRO A 164 -8.75 -4.24 -16.61
C PRO A 164 -9.63 -5.47 -16.46
N SER A 165 -10.86 -5.28 -15.98
CA SER A 165 -11.85 -6.34 -15.94
C SER A 165 -12.04 -6.80 -17.39
N SER A 166 -11.52 -7.98 -17.72
CA SER A 166 -11.70 -8.52 -19.04
C SER A 166 -13.14 -8.98 -19.19
N SER A 167 -14.00 -8.08 -19.62
CA SER A 167 -15.34 -8.42 -20.09
C SER A 167 -15.33 -9.43 -21.26
N THR A 168 -14.16 -9.77 -21.77
CA THR A 168 -13.94 -10.62 -22.96
C THR A 168 -12.83 -11.65 -22.75
N GLY A 169 -12.80 -12.34 -21.60
CA GLY A 169 -11.92 -13.49 -21.39
C GLY A 169 -10.43 -13.15 -21.49
N GLY A 170 -9.91 -12.33 -20.58
CA GLY A 170 -8.48 -12.13 -20.45
C GLY A 170 -7.77 -13.46 -20.19
N SER A 171 -6.68 -13.70 -20.91
CA SER A 171 -5.89 -14.90 -20.70
C SER A 171 -5.14 -14.79 -19.38
N GLU A 172 -4.86 -15.94 -18.74
CA GLU A 172 -3.97 -16.03 -17.57
C GLU A 172 -2.64 -15.31 -17.83
N ARG A 173 -2.13 -15.35 -19.05
CA ARG A 173 -0.95 -14.62 -19.49
C ARG A 173 -1.11 -13.10 -19.35
N SER A 174 -2.25 -12.52 -19.70
CA SER A 174 -2.46 -11.07 -19.53
C SER A 174 -2.51 -10.67 -18.07
N PHE A 175 -2.96 -11.55 -17.20
CA PHE A 175 -3.02 -11.32 -15.77
C PHE A 175 -1.63 -11.40 -15.09
N TYR A 176 -0.85 -12.45 -15.40
CA TYR A 176 0.44 -12.70 -14.72
C TYR A 176 1.63 -12.04 -15.43
N ASP A 177 1.68 -12.05 -16.76
CA ASP A 177 2.84 -11.62 -17.53
C ASP A 177 2.76 -10.18 -18.03
N SER A 178 1.59 -9.54 -17.93
CA SER A 178 1.36 -8.16 -18.37
C SER A 178 0.71 -7.31 -17.28
N PRO A 179 1.40 -7.12 -16.13
CA PRO A 179 0.84 -6.42 -14.98
C PRO A 179 0.67 -4.92 -15.26
N SER A 180 -0.38 -4.32 -14.68
CA SER A 180 -0.65 -2.89 -14.79
C SER A 180 0.21 -2.06 -13.85
N PHE A 181 0.72 -0.94 -14.36
CA PHE A 181 1.47 0.03 -13.55
C PHE A 181 0.56 0.72 -12.53
N ARG A 182 1.08 0.90 -11.30
CA ARG A 182 0.42 1.68 -10.25
C ARG A 182 1.35 2.77 -9.73
N LEU A 183 0.88 4.01 -9.80
CA LEU A 183 1.57 5.15 -9.19
C LEU A 183 1.39 5.10 -7.66
N ARG A 184 2.49 5.07 -6.91
CA ARG A 184 2.49 5.04 -5.44
C ARG A 184 2.71 6.41 -4.85
N HIS A 185 3.79 7.05 -5.25
CA HIS A 185 4.16 8.39 -4.84
C HIS A 185 4.45 9.26 -6.07
N ALA A 186 3.94 10.48 -6.07
CA ALA A 186 4.27 11.52 -7.04
C ALA A 186 4.00 12.87 -6.38
N TYR A 187 5.03 13.45 -5.77
CA TYR A 187 4.86 14.70 -5.03
C TYR A 187 6.10 15.59 -5.10
N LEU A 188 5.85 16.89 -4.93
CA LEU A 188 6.82 17.91 -4.62
C LEU A 188 6.73 18.26 -3.14
N ASN A 189 7.87 18.40 -2.46
CA ASN A 189 7.98 18.89 -1.10
C ASN A 189 8.94 20.08 -1.04
N LEU A 190 8.52 21.11 -0.33
CA LEU A 190 9.34 22.26 0.05
C LEU A 190 9.58 22.21 1.55
N ASP A 191 10.74 21.66 1.94
CA ASP A 191 11.17 21.57 3.33
C ASP A 191 11.74 22.94 3.76
N ASN A 192 11.15 23.54 4.78
CA ASN A 192 11.54 24.85 5.33
C ASN A 192 11.61 24.79 6.86
N ASP A 193 12.46 25.61 7.47
CA ASP A 193 12.66 25.62 8.94
C ASP A 193 11.39 25.88 9.75
N TYR A 194 10.38 26.48 9.14
CA TYR A 194 9.14 26.89 9.82
C TYR A 194 7.92 26.11 9.37
N LEU A 195 7.82 25.82 8.08
CA LEU A 195 6.62 25.22 7.50
C LEU A 195 6.98 24.44 6.24
N ASP A 196 6.72 23.15 6.25
CA ASP A 196 6.85 22.29 5.08
C ASP A 196 5.58 22.34 4.26
N VAL A 197 5.73 22.38 2.94
CA VAL A 197 4.62 22.35 1.98
C VAL A 197 4.79 21.17 1.05
N LEU A 198 3.80 20.27 1.04
CA LEU A 198 3.78 19.11 0.14
C LEU A 198 2.57 19.17 -0.78
N VAL A 199 2.81 18.94 -2.07
CA VAL A 199 1.75 18.88 -3.11
C VAL A 199 1.94 17.63 -3.95
N GLY A 200 0.91 16.81 -4.05
CA GLY A 200 0.92 15.58 -4.86
C GLY A 200 0.46 14.35 -4.11
N GLN A 201 0.65 13.18 -4.74
CA GLN A 201 0.20 11.89 -4.20
C GLN A 201 1.25 11.28 -3.28
N THR A 202 0.86 11.03 -2.03
CA THR A 202 1.68 10.32 -1.05
C THR A 202 0.81 9.78 0.10
N ASP A 203 1.42 9.15 1.11
CA ASP A 203 0.70 8.68 2.30
C ASP A 203 -0.06 9.82 2.98
N ASP A 204 -1.27 9.52 3.42
CA ASP A 204 -2.18 10.45 4.08
C ASP A 204 -1.68 10.92 5.45
N VAL A 205 -2.26 12.01 5.97
CA VAL A 205 -2.06 12.44 7.36
C VAL A 205 -2.86 11.55 8.32
N PHE A 206 -4.00 11.02 7.90
CA PHE A 206 -4.73 10.04 8.68
C PHE A 206 -3.93 8.75 8.83
N GLY A 207 -3.63 8.32 10.08
CA GLY A 207 -2.70 7.23 10.34
C GLY A 207 -1.23 7.61 10.12
N TRP A 208 -0.85 8.84 10.36
CA TRP A 208 0.44 9.48 10.01
C TRP A 208 1.70 8.79 10.56
N GLN A 209 1.56 7.95 11.56
CA GLN A 209 2.71 7.20 12.13
C GLN A 209 3.26 6.11 11.22
N ASN A 210 2.72 5.95 10.04
CA ASN A 210 3.12 4.86 9.16
C ASN A 210 2.92 3.46 9.77
N THR A 211 2.06 3.33 10.74
CA THR A 211 1.61 2.03 11.23
C THR A 211 0.52 1.54 10.30
N PRO A 212 0.56 0.29 9.91
CA PRO A 212 -0.10 -0.16 8.69
C PRO A 212 -1.63 -0.36 8.76
N MET A 213 -2.35 0.16 9.77
CA MET A 213 -3.82 0.09 9.75
C MET A 213 -4.44 1.06 8.76
N SER A 214 -3.77 2.19 8.51
CA SER A 214 -4.21 3.20 7.57
C SER A 214 -3.06 3.55 6.63
N VAL A 215 -2.99 2.89 5.47
CA VAL A 215 -1.97 3.15 4.43
C VAL A 215 -2.68 3.55 3.14
N SER A 216 -3.36 4.66 3.17
CA SER A 216 -3.95 5.26 1.99
C SER A 216 -3.00 6.29 1.39
N ARG A 217 -3.00 6.41 0.07
CA ARG A 217 -2.20 7.38 -0.68
C ARG A 217 -3.11 8.14 -1.61
N HIS A 218 -3.24 9.43 -1.32
CA HIS A 218 -4.08 10.31 -2.13
C HIS A 218 -3.29 11.53 -2.57
N THR A 219 -3.76 12.16 -3.64
CA THR A 219 -3.31 13.49 -4.02
C THR A 219 -3.77 14.48 -2.97
N GLN A 220 -2.84 15.30 -2.46
CA GLN A 220 -3.09 16.20 -1.34
C GLN A 220 -2.27 17.48 -1.43
N PHE A 221 -2.77 18.51 -0.79
CA PHE A 221 -2.01 19.68 -0.38
C PHE A 221 -1.85 19.61 1.13
N ARG A 222 -0.62 19.51 1.62
CA ARG A 222 -0.31 19.35 3.03
C ARG A 222 0.63 20.43 3.54
N LEU A 223 0.32 20.95 4.70
CA LEU A 223 1.18 21.81 5.50
C LEU A 223 1.60 21.04 6.75
N SER A 224 2.87 21.08 7.08
CA SER A 224 3.40 20.45 8.31
C SER A 224 4.49 21.31 8.94
N THR A 225 4.65 21.17 10.25
CA THR A 225 5.69 21.85 11.00
C THR A 225 6.16 21.02 12.16
N SER A 226 7.43 21.20 12.51
CA SER A 226 8.08 20.52 13.65
C SER A 226 8.51 21.53 14.68
N PHE A 227 8.03 21.35 15.91
CA PHE A 227 8.43 22.14 17.07
C PHE A 227 9.46 21.38 17.90
N LEU A 228 10.40 22.10 18.49
CA LEU A 228 11.41 21.54 19.39
C LEU A 228 12.28 20.40 18.78
N PRO A 229 12.76 20.51 17.53
CA PRO A 229 13.48 19.42 16.87
C PRO A 229 14.79 19.04 17.58
N SER A 230 15.41 19.97 18.30
CA SER A 230 16.66 19.75 19.05
C SER A 230 16.42 19.39 20.53
N SER A 231 15.18 19.35 21.00
CA SER A 231 14.81 18.97 22.37
C SER A 231 14.74 17.44 22.49
N PRO A 232 14.82 16.88 23.70
CA PRO A 232 14.54 15.45 23.93
C PRO A 232 13.17 15.01 23.44
N VAL A 233 12.18 15.91 23.42
CA VAL A 233 10.83 15.68 22.90
C VAL A 233 10.60 16.58 21.69
N GLY A 234 10.24 15.99 20.57
CA GLY A 234 9.78 16.68 19.37
C GLY A 234 8.26 16.63 19.26
N ILE A 235 7.67 17.66 18.65
CA ILE A 235 6.24 17.73 18.34
C ILE A 235 6.11 18.07 16.86
N GLU A 236 5.33 17.28 16.14
CA GLU A 236 5.03 17.53 14.74
C GLU A 236 3.52 17.70 14.57
N VAL A 237 3.11 18.64 13.74
CA VAL A 237 1.70 18.92 13.42
C VAL A 237 1.56 18.98 11.91
N ALA A 238 0.49 18.39 11.38
CA ALA A 238 0.17 18.48 9.96
C ALA A 238 -1.32 18.69 9.74
N ALA A 239 -1.64 19.38 8.64
CA ALA A 239 -2.99 19.52 8.11
C ALA A 239 -2.95 19.33 6.58
N ALA A 240 -3.97 18.69 6.02
CA ALA A 240 -4.05 18.43 4.59
C ALA A 240 -5.46 18.56 4.06
N ALA A 241 -5.55 19.08 2.83
CA ALA A 241 -6.70 18.94 1.96
C ALA A 241 -6.41 17.80 0.98
N VAL A 242 -7.18 16.76 1.04
CA VAL A 242 -6.93 15.47 0.36
C VAL A 242 -8.03 15.23 -0.67
N ARG A 243 -7.68 14.58 -1.78
CA ARG A 243 -8.67 14.12 -2.78
C ARG A 243 -9.80 13.36 -2.07
N PRO A 244 -11.05 13.75 -2.26
CA PRO A 244 -12.18 13.11 -1.58
C PRO A 244 -12.35 11.65 -2.03
N ALA A 245 -12.90 10.83 -1.16
CA ALA A 245 -13.27 9.44 -1.47
C ALA A 245 -14.32 9.38 -2.58
N GLN A 246 -15.26 10.31 -2.58
CA GLN A 246 -16.27 10.43 -3.62
C GLN A 246 -15.76 11.33 -4.75
N ARG A 247 -15.81 10.85 -6.01
CA ARG A 247 -15.35 11.61 -7.19
C ARG A 247 -16.03 12.97 -7.33
N ASP A 248 -17.33 13.02 -7.09
CA ASP A 248 -18.16 14.20 -7.31
C ASP A 248 -18.38 15.01 -6.02
N SER A 249 -17.60 14.78 -4.98
CA SER A 249 -17.65 15.57 -3.76
C SER A 249 -17.31 17.05 -4.07
N ARG A 250 -18.05 17.95 -3.44
CA ARG A 250 -17.85 19.39 -3.61
C ARG A 250 -16.71 19.95 -2.77
N LEU A 251 -16.24 19.18 -1.79
CA LEU A 251 -15.20 19.59 -0.85
C LEU A 251 -14.10 18.51 -0.80
N PRO A 252 -12.84 18.90 -0.62
CA PRO A 252 -11.79 17.94 -0.31
C PRO A 252 -12.03 17.32 1.08
N ASP A 253 -11.48 16.13 1.30
CA ASP A 253 -11.38 15.57 2.65
C ASP A 253 -10.40 16.41 3.46
N ALA A 254 -10.77 16.80 4.67
CA ALA A 254 -9.90 17.51 5.58
C ALA A 254 -9.24 16.54 6.55
N GLN A 255 -7.91 16.52 6.56
CA GLN A 255 -7.14 15.66 7.48
C GLN A 255 -6.22 16.49 8.35
N GLY A 256 -5.96 16.05 9.58
CA GLY A 256 -5.03 16.71 10.49
C GLY A 256 -4.45 15.73 11.51
N GLY A 257 -3.28 16.03 12.03
CA GLY A 257 -2.62 15.16 13.01
C GLY A 257 -1.56 15.85 13.83
N VAL A 258 -1.25 15.25 14.98
CA VAL A 258 -0.18 15.63 15.88
C VAL A 258 0.62 14.39 16.26
N ARG A 259 1.93 14.50 16.35
CA ARG A 259 2.85 13.44 16.72
C ARG A 259 3.88 13.94 17.74
N PHE A 260 4.04 13.18 18.81
CA PHE A 260 5.08 13.38 19.81
C PHE A 260 6.18 12.35 19.62
N THR A 261 7.43 12.76 19.64
CA THR A 261 8.60 11.90 19.47
C THR A 261 9.59 12.06 20.61
N LEU A 262 10.21 10.95 21.04
CA LEU A 262 11.39 10.99 21.90
C LEU A 262 12.65 10.86 21.03
N ASN A 263 13.37 11.98 20.87
CA ASN A 263 14.49 12.07 19.93
C ASN A 263 15.69 11.17 20.28
N GLY A 264 15.91 10.91 21.57
CA GLY A 264 16.99 10.05 22.07
C GLY A 264 16.68 8.55 22.10
N TRP A 265 15.43 8.12 21.83
CA TRP A 265 15.01 6.73 21.89
C TRP A 265 14.65 6.23 20.51
N ARG A 266 15.50 5.39 19.92
CA ARG A 266 15.35 4.94 18.53
C ARG A 266 15.34 3.42 18.44
N GLY A 267 14.57 2.88 17.53
CA GLY A 267 14.58 1.47 17.14
C GLY A 267 14.67 1.32 15.65
N ILE A 268 14.84 0.10 15.19
CA ILE A 268 14.79 -0.23 13.77
C ILE A 268 13.39 -0.74 13.45
N TYR A 269 12.79 -0.15 12.45
CA TYR A 269 11.52 -0.61 11.90
C TYR A 269 11.61 -0.73 10.38
N THR A 270 11.19 -1.86 9.84
CA THR A 270 11.20 -2.10 8.40
C THR A 270 9.80 -1.89 7.87
N ARG A 271 9.66 -0.94 6.97
CA ARG A 271 8.46 -0.71 6.19
C ARG A 271 8.77 -0.88 4.71
N ASP A 272 7.88 -1.52 3.97
CA ASP A 272 8.02 -1.73 2.51
C ASP A 272 9.39 -2.37 2.12
N GLY A 273 9.91 -3.24 2.97
CA GLY A 273 11.20 -3.90 2.75
C GLY A 273 12.42 -3.08 3.18
N ILE A 274 12.27 -1.79 3.47
CA ILE A 274 13.39 -0.90 3.80
C ILE A 274 13.46 -0.68 5.33
N PRO A 275 14.50 -1.19 6.02
CA PRO A 275 14.74 -0.90 7.43
C PRO A 275 15.22 0.54 7.61
N SER A 276 14.71 1.19 8.62
CA SER A 276 15.12 2.55 8.98
C SER A 276 15.07 2.76 10.48
N ALA A 277 15.94 3.62 10.98
CA ALA A 277 15.90 4.07 12.37
C ALA A 277 14.64 4.93 12.59
N ARG A 278 13.82 4.55 13.55
CA ARG A 278 12.58 5.23 13.91
C ARG A 278 12.61 5.61 15.37
N LYS A 279 12.21 6.85 15.67
CA LYS A 279 12.10 7.35 17.04
C LYS A 279 10.88 6.75 17.74
N LEU A 280 10.93 6.57 19.05
CA LEU A 280 9.72 6.35 19.85
C LEU A 280 8.75 7.49 19.57
N SER A 281 7.52 7.17 19.23
CA SER A 281 6.53 8.18 18.89
C SER A 281 5.11 7.70 19.19
N ILE A 282 4.27 8.67 19.53
CA ILE A 282 2.83 8.50 19.72
C ILE A 282 2.17 9.64 18.98
N GLY A 283 1.10 9.34 18.22
CA GLY A 283 0.39 10.33 17.44
C GLY A 283 -1.10 10.11 17.45
N ALA A 284 -1.81 11.16 17.12
CA ALA A 284 -3.23 11.15 16.84
C ALA A 284 -3.50 11.90 15.55
N SER A 285 -4.44 11.38 14.75
CA SER A 285 -4.87 12.05 13.54
C SER A 285 -6.38 11.89 13.34
N GLY A 286 -6.96 12.77 12.53
CA GLY A 286 -8.38 12.74 12.21
C GLY A 286 -8.66 13.09 10.76
N VAL A 287 -9.83 12.70 10.29
CA VAL A 287 -10.38 13.03 8.99
C VAL A 287 -11.83 13.45 9.11
N VAL A 288 -12.23 14.44 8.31
CA VAL A 288 -13.63 14.80 8.08
C VAL A 288 -13.85 14.87 6.58
N ARG A 289 -14.94 14.24 6.11
CA ARG A 289 -15.28 14.14 4.70
C ARG A 289 -16.79 14.27 4.49
N GLN A 290 -17.19 14.56 3.26
CA GLN A 290 -18.58 14.71 2.90
C GLN A 290 -18.93 13.75 1.76
N PHE A 291 -20.07 13.08 1.90
CA PHE A 291 -20.69 12.33 0.83
C PHE A 291 -22.00 13.00 0.40
N ASP A 292 -22.22 13.04 -0.90
CA ASP A 292 -23.40 13.65 -1.52
C ASP A 292 -23.93 12.67 -2.58
N VAL A 293 -24.98 11.93 -2.25
CA VAL A 293 -25.51 10.85 -3.10
C VAL A 293 -26.95 11.19 -3.46
N ASP A 294 -27.28 11.09 -4.73
CA ASP A 294 -28.63 11.35 -5.20
C ASP A 294 -29.66 10.44 -4.54
N ALA A 295 -30.87 10.96 -4.38
CA ALA A 295 -31.94 10.21 -3.72
C ALA A 295 -32.22 8.89 -4.44
N PHE A 296 -32.28 7.81 -3.66
CA PHE A 296 -32.53 6.46 -4.16
C PHE A 296 -34.03 6.26 -4.51
N THR A 297 -34.51 7.01 -5.50
CA THR A 297 -35.84 6.81 -6.12
C THR A 297 -35.70 6.85 -7.62
N PRO A 298 -36.06 5.77 -8.34
CA PRO A 298 -36.01 5.79 -9.81
C PRO A 298 -37.17 6.63 -10.37
N PRO A 299 -36.94 7.52 -11.33
CA PRO A 299 -35.63 8.03 -11.72
C PRO A 299 -35.00 8.88 -10.60
N PRO A 300 -33.67 9.04 -10.57
CA PRO A 300 -33.01 9.88 -9.59
C PRO A 300 -33.64 11.26 -9.60
N THR A 301 -34.05 11.72 -8.44
CA THR A 301 -34.57 13.10 -8.29
C THR A 301 -33.39 14.06 -8.18
N GLN A 302 -33.60 15.34 -8.50
CA GLN A 302 -32.56 16.36 -8.29
C GLN A 302 -32.23 16.63 -6.79
N THR A 303 -32.84 15.87 -5.88
CA THR A 303 -32.58 15.90 -4.44
C THR A 303 -31.41 14.98 -4.13
N SER A 304 -30.36 15.51 -3.53
CA SER A 304 -29.23 14.72 -3.02
C SER A 304 -29.34 14.54 -1.50
N ASN A 305 -28.94 13.35 -1.04
CA ASN A 305 -28.75 13.05 0.37
C ASN A 305 -27.30 13.34 0.74
N ARG A 306 -27.07 14.10 1.81
CA ARG A 306 -25.75 14.47 2.27
C ARG A 306 -25.50 13.91 3.65
N VAL A 307 -24.31 13.31 3.83
CA VAL A 307 -23.85 12.81 5.12
C VAL A 307 -22.37 13.13 5.33
N ILE A 308 -21.98 13.35 6.58
CA ILE A 308 -20.61 13.63 6.99
C ILE A 308 -19.97 12.34 7.51
N GLY A 309 -18.86 11.97 6.90
CA GLY A 309 -17.96 10.95 7.41
C GLY A 309 -16.88 11.58 8.33
N TRP A 310 -16.42 10.82 9.28
CA TRP A 310 -15.35 11.23 10.20
C TRP A 310 -14.54 10.02 10.67
N GLY A 311 -13.30 10.25 11.05
CA GLY A 311 -12.44 9.23 11.63
C GLY A 311 -11.39 9.80 12.55
N VAL A 312 -10.94 8.98 13.50
CA VAL A 312 -9.78 9.23 14.36
C VAL A 312 -8.86 8.02 14.34
N SER A 313 -7.55 8.26 14.32
CA SER A 313 -6.51 7.26 14.48
C SER A 313 -5.60 7.62 15.64
N LEU A 314 -5.27 6.64 16.46
CA LEU A 314 -4.26 6.71 17.51
C LEU A 314 -3.14 5.73 17.15
N ASP A 315 -1.92 6.22 17.03
CA ASP A 315 -0.78 5.47 16.52
C ASP A 315 0.40 5.53 17.49
N ALA A 316 1.13 4.43 17.60
CA ALA A 316 2.33 4.36 18.43
C ALA A 316 3.44 3.56 17.75
N MET A 317 4.68 3.98 17.96
CA MET A 317 5.88 3.23 17.61
C MET A 317 6.80 3.17 18.83
N LEU A 318 7.00 1.98 19.35
CA LEU A 318 7.63 1.70 20.63
C LEU A 318 8.86 0.80 20.40
N PRO A 319 10.07 1.35 20.32
CA PRO A 319 11.30 0.56 20.38
C PRO A 319 11.48 -0.02 21.79
N ILE A 320 11.09 -1.28 21.97
CA ILE A 320 11.19 -1.97 23.28
C ILE A 320 12.64 -2.26 23.62
N ILE A 321 13.39 -2.76 22.63
CA ILE A 321 14.85 -2.86 22.71
C ILE A 321 15.37 -1.89 21.65
N PRO A 322 15.91 -0.74 22.07
CA PRO A 322 16.39 0.28 21.16
C PRO A 322 17.60 -0.23 20.35
N ALA A 323 17.74 0.27 19.14
CA ALA A 323 18.95 0.08 18.36
C ALA A 323 20.11 0.87 18.99
N ARG A 324 21.33 0.33 18.91
CA ARG A 324 22.54 1.01 19.41
C ARG A 324 22.83 2.27 18.60
N ASP A 325 22.68 2.16 17.29
CA ASP A 325 22.80 3.27 16.36
C ASP A 325 21.84 3.04 15.17
N GLU A 326 21.90 3.87 14.17
CA GLU A 326 21.04 3.78 12.98
C GLU A 326 21.44 2.66 12.01
N TYR A 327 22.62 2.09 12.19
CA TYR A 327 23.20 1.04 11.35
C TYR A 327 23.17 -0.35 12.00
N ASP A 328 23.23 -0.43 13.33
CA ASP A 328 23.21 -1.70 14.06
C ASP A 328 21.78 -2.14 14.38
N ARG A 329 21.32 -3.14 13.66
CA ARG A 329 20.00 -3.77 13.84
C ARG A 329 19.98 -4.89 14.86
N SER A 330 21.16 -5.31 15.34
CA SER A 330 21.31 -6.51 16.18
C SER A 330 20.51 -6.38 17.49
N ASN A 331 19.68 -7.39 17.77
CA ASN A 331 18.82 -7.48 18.95
C ASN A 331 17.76 -6.35 19.08
N ALA A 332 17.53 -5.55 18.05
CA ALA A 332 16.50 -4.52 18.12
C ALA A 332 15.09 -5.13 18.10
N LEU A 333 14.23 -4.70 19.01
CA LEU A 333 12.81 -5.06 19.07
C LEU A 333 11.97 -3.78 19.01
N THR A 334 11.14 -3.66 17.98
CA THR A 334 10.21 -2.54 17.85
C THR A 334 8.79 -3.09 17.72
N ILE A 335 7.86 -2.51 18.47
CA ILE A 335 6.42 -2.75 18.37
C ILE A 335 5.78 -1.47 17.82
N ALA A 336 4.97 -1.62 16.80
CA ALA A 336 4.13 -0.54 16.28
C ALA A 336 2.66 -0.94 16.38
N GLY A 337 1.78 0.03 16.54
CA GLY A 337 0.36 -0.25 16.62
C GLY A 337 -0.48 0.96 16.28
N SER A 338 -1.70 0.71 15.83
CA SER A 338 -2.70 1.74 15.62
C SER A 338 -4.09 1.25 16.04
N TYR A 339 -4.91 2.21 16.45
CA TYR A 339 -6.34 2.06 16.70
C TYR A 339 -7.08 3.10 15.88
N VAL A 340 -8.07 2.66 15.12
CA VAL A 340 -8.85 3.52 14.22
C VAL A 340 -10.34 3.35 14.55
N ARG A 341 -11.07 4.46 14.57
CA ARG A 341 -12.51 4.47 14.71
C ARG A 341 -13.12 5.63 13.93
N GLY A 342 -14.24 5.37 13.26
CA GLY A 342 -14.94 6.41 12.52
C GLY A 342 -16.14 5.87 11.76
N ALA A 343 -16.70 6.71 10.90
CA ALA A 343 -17.82 6.37 10.05
C ALA A 343 -17.59 6.98 8.65
N GLY A 344 -17.83 6.21 7.60
CA GLY A 344 -17.50 6.59 6.23
C GLY A 344 -15.98 6.61 5.96
N ILE A 345 -15.23 5.67 6.54
CA ILE A 345 -13.76 5.59 6.45
C ILE A 345 -13.25 4.21 6.01
N GLY A 346 -14.10 3.36 5.42
CA GLY A 346 -13.71 2.00 5.02
C GLY A 346 -12.48 1.96 4.10
N ASP A 347 -12.36 2.90 3.18
CA ASP A 347 -11.22 3.09 2.27
C ASP A 347 -9.91 3.47 2.96
N LEU A 348 -9.99 4.06 4.16
CA LEU A 348 -8.83 4.44 4.97
C LEU A 348 -8.40 3.33 5.93
N MET A 349 -9.23 2.32 6.11
CA MET A 349 -8.95 1.18 6.97
C MET A 349 -8.46 0.00 6.13
N ARG A 350 -7.16 -0.09 5.95
CA ARG A 350 -6.58 -1.26 5.29
C ARG A 350 -6.53 -2.41 6.28
N VAL A 351 -7.44 -3.35 6.11
CA VAL A 351 -7.31 -4.66 6.71
C VAL A 351 -6.57 -5.52 5.68
N ASP A 352 -5.29 -5.81 5.94
CA ASP A 352 -4.55 -6.76 5.12
C ASP A 352 -5.32 -8.09 5.17
N GLY A 353 -5.93 -8.50 4.08
CA GLY A 353 -6.79 -9.67 4.04
C GLY A 353 -8.08 -9.48 3.27
N GLY A 354 -8.28 -8.28 2.73
CA GLY A 354 -9.38 -7.98 1.81
C GLY A 354 -10.75 -8.11 2.48
N ALA A 355 -11.36 -6.99 2.79
CA ALA A 355 -12.78 -6.95 3.02
C ALA A 355 -13.41 -6.28 1.80
N GLU A 356 -14.32 -6.96 1.14
CA GLU A 356 -15.31 -6.28 0.33
C GLU A 356 -16.32 -5.67 1.28
N PHE A 357 -16.57 -4.41 1.08
CA PHE A 357 -17.53 -3.66 1.85
C PHE A 357 -18.86 -3.66 1.09
N PRO A 358 -20.00 -3.55 1.78
CA PRO A 358 -21.28 -3.55 1.09
C PRO A 358 -21.30 -2.40 0.08
N PRO A 359 -21.67 -2.68 -1.17
CA PRO A 359 -21.91 -1.64 -2.14
C PRO A 359 -23.10 -0.78 -1.67
N LEU A 360 -23.15 0.45 -2.15
CA LEU A 360 -24.42 1.16 -2.15
C LEU A 360 -25.49 0.27 -2.77
N PRO A 361 -26.73 0.23 -2.25
CA PRO A 361 -27.80 -0.50 -2.90
C PRO A 361 -27.85 -0.07 -4.35
N ASN A 362 -27.56 -1.03 -5.24
CA ASN A 362 -27.39 -0.73 -6.64
C ASN A 362 -28.75 -0.36 -7.25
N PRO A 363 -29.00 0.89 -7.59
CA PRO A 363 -30.21 1.26 -8.27
C PRO A 363 -30.34 0.58 -9.65
N ALA A 364 -29.24 0.01 -10.19
CA ALA A 364 -29.27 -0.77 -11.44
C ALA A 364 -30.13 -2.05 -11.37
N ARG A 365 -30.53 -2.51 -10.18
CA ARG A 365 -31.57 -3.53 -10.02
C ARG A 365 -33.00 -2.99 -10.24
N ALA A 366 -33.16 -1.66 -10.24
CA ALA A 366 -34.39 -1.05 -10.72
C ALA A 366 -34.50 -1.28 -12.25
N SER A 367 -35.69 -1.51 -12.74
CA SER A 367 -35.91 -1.69 -14.18
C SER A 367 -36.76 -0.52 -14.71
N PRO A 368 -36.23 0.35 -15.56
CA PRO A 368 -34.84 0.41 -16.07
C PRO A 368 -33.83 0.87 -15.02
N PRO A 369 -32.54 0.49 -15.18
CA PRO A 369 -31.49 0.99 -14.29
C PRO A 369 -31.37 2.51 -14.43
N PRO A 370 -31.10 3.23 -13.33
CA PRO A 370 -30.87 4.67 -13.39
C PRO A 370 -29.59 5.01 -14.15
N GLU A 371 -29.59 6.13 -14.84
CA GLU A 371 -28.49 6.63 -15.67
C GLU A 371 -27.39 7.33 -14.86
N TYR A 372 -27.25 7.09 -13.56
CA TYR A 372 -26.21 7.74 -12.77
C TYR A 372 -25.37 6.75 -11.97
N GLU A 373 -24.13 7.11 -11.75
CA GLU A 373 -23.21 6.43 -10.84
C GLU A 373 -23.05 7.26 -9.56
N ALA A 374 -23.16 6.61 -8.41
CA ALA A 374 -22.98 7.31 -7.13
C ALA A 374 -21.54 7.79 -6.93
N ASN A 375 -20.56 7.23 -7.64
CA ASN A 375 -19.14 7.57 -7.58
C ASN A 375 -18.57 7.52 -6.15
N VAL A 376 -19.06 6.58 -5.35
CA VAL A 376 -18.64 6.31 -3.97
C VAL A 376 -18.19 4.87 -3.89
N ASP A 377 -17.01 4.67 -3.31
CA ASP A 377 -16.48 3.33 -3.08
C ASP A 377 -17.32 2.56 -2.05
N GLU A 378 -17.29 1.25 -2.14
CA GLU A 378 -17.98 0.35 -1.23
C GLU A 378 -17.50 0.53 0.22
N GLY A 379 -18.39 0.27 1.20
CA GLY A 379 -18.05 0.33 2.63
C GLY A 379 -18.01 1.71 3.27
N LEU A 380 -18.36 2.76 2.53
CA LEU A 380 -18.35 4.13 3.05
C LEU A 380 -19.72 4.60 3.50
N VAL A 381 -20.70 4.49 2.64
CA VAL A 381 -22.09 4.91 2.91
C VAL A 381 -23.06 3.90 2.31
N THR A 382 -24.27 3.84 2.86
CA THR A 382 -25.36 3.04 2.33
C THR A 382 -26.70 3.64 2.71
N PHE A 383 -27.75 3.27 1.99
CA PHE A 383 -29.12 3.63 2.36
C PHE A 383 -29.71 2.57 3.31
N ASP A 384 -30.36 3.03 4.36
CA ASP A 384 -31.16 2.15 5.20
C ASP A 384 -32.50 1.78 4.54
N ARG A 385 -33.30 0.95 5.21
CA ARG A 385 -34.61 0.51 4.71
C ARG A 385 -35.61 1.65 4.49
N LEU A 386 -35.40 2.78 5.13
CA LEU A 386 -36.25 3.97 5.00
C LEU A 386 -35.76 4.91 3.88
N GLY A 387 -34.68 4.54 3.18
CA GLY A 387 -34.07 5.35 2.14
C GLY A 387 -33.26 6.53 2.68
N VAL A 388 -32.83 6.47 3.94
CA VAL A 388 -31.95 7.49 4.53
C VAL A 388 -30.50 7.07 4.30
N LEU A 389 -29.69 7.98 3.78
CA LEU A 389 -28.26 7.74 3.59
C LEU A 389 -27.54 7.77 4.95
N ASN A 390 -26.78 6.71 5.21
CA ASN A 390 -26.03 6.54 6.44
C ASN A 390 -24.56 6.25 6.15
N THR A 391 -23.66 6.69 7.01
CA THR A 391 -22.25 6.29 7.00
C THR A 391 -22.07 4.93 7.67
N ILE A 392 -21.23 4.06 7.07
CA ILE A 392 -20.88 2.78 7.68
C ILE A 392 -19.79 3.05 8.72
N ALA A 393 -20.08 2.64 9.97
CA ALA A 393 -19.19 2.86 11.10
C ALA A 393 -18.22 1.69 11.26
N TRP A 394 -16.94 2.01 11.32
CA TRP A 394 -15.84 1.05 11.46
C TRP A 394 -15.01 1.29 12.71
N GLU A 395 -14.53 0.22 13.26
CA GLU A 395 -13.54 0.22 14.33
C GLU A 395 -12.50 -0.87 14.07
N GLY A 396 -11.23 -0.57 14.32
CA GLY A 396 -10.19 -1.55 14.12
C GLY A 396 -8.90 -1.21 14.85
N PHE A 397 -8.06 -2.22 14.97
CA PHE A 397 -6.71 -2.05 15.52
C PHE A 397 -5.73 -3.00 14.84
N ARG A 398 -4.47 -2.62 14.86
CA ARG A 398 -3.34 -3.40 14.37
C ARG A 398 -2.17 -3.29 15.32
N VAL A 399 -1.48 -4.39 15.53
CA VAL A 399 -0.20 -4.46 16.22
C VAL A 399 0.79 -5.22 15.35
N ASP A 400 1.98 -4.67 15.24
CA ASP A 400 3.11 -5.22 14.46
C ASP A 400 4.34 -5.25 15.36
N GLY A 401 4.97 -6.41 15.50
CA GLY A 401 6.21 -6.60 16.26
C GLY A 401 7.33 -7.06 15.34
N GLN A 402 8.51 -6.43 15.42
CA GLN A 402 9.67 -6.78 14.61
C GLN A 402 10.89 -6.96 15.51
N TYR A 403 11.49 -8.15 15.48
CA TYR A 403 12.71 -8.49 16.21
C TYR A 403 13.83 -8.89 15.25
N TYR A 404 14.96 -8.24 15.38
CA TYR A 404 16.18 -8.61 14.68
C TYR A 404 17.05 -9.49 15.57
N PHE A 405 17.39 -10.68 15.06
CA PHE A 405 18.29 -11.61 15.74
C PHE A 405 19.72 -11.05 15.84
N PRO A 406 20.57 -11.61 16.72
CA PRO A 406 21.98 -11.25 16.79
C PRO A 406 22.63 -11.29 15.40
N GLY A 407 23.43 -10.25 15.10
CA GLY A 407 24.03 -10.07 13.77
C GLY A 407 23.12 -9.38 12.75
N GLY A 408 21.84 -9.10 13.08
CA GLY A 408 20.93 -8.25 12.30
C GLY A 408 20.53 -8.77 10.90
N ARG A 409 20.94 -9.99 10.51
CA ARG A 409 20.65 -10.58 9.19
C ARG A 409 19.31 -11.29 9.12
N VAL A 410 18.83 -11.77 10.25
CA VAL A 410 17.56 -12.49 10.36
C VAL A 410 16.60 -11.62 11.16
N ARG A 411 15.38 -11.50 10.69
CA ARG A 411 14.31 -10.75 11.35
C ARG A 411 13.05 -11.59 11.40
N LEU A 412 12.44 -11.65 12.57
CA LEU A 412 11.08 -12.13 12.77
C LEU A 412 10.14 -10.94 12.81
N ALA A 413 9.03 -11.00 12.10
CA ALA A 413 7.96 -10.03 12.23
C ALA A 413 6.63 -10.74 12.42
N ALA A 414 5.79 -10.23 13.30
CA ALA A 414 4.46 -10.77 13.55
C ALA A 414 3.44 -9.64 13.57
N VAL A 415 2.29 -9.87 12.96
CA VAL A 415 1.22 -8.90 12.83
C VAL A 415 -0.09 -9.52 13.31
N TYR A 416 -0.86 -8.75 14.05
CA TYR A 416 -2.28 -9.01 14.29
C TYR A 416 -3.08 -7.76 13.94
N SER A 417 -4.15 -7.91 13.17
CA SER A 417 -5.11 -6.84 12.94
C SER A 417 -6.54 -7.35 12.94
N GLN A 418 -7.45 -6.47 13.33
CA GLN A 418 -8.88 -6.70 13.28
C GLN A 418 -9.58 -5.41 12.91
N ALA A 419 -10.56 -5.51 12.01
CA ALA A 419 -11.54 -4.45 11.75
C ALA A 419 -12.94 -5.03 11.85
N TYR A 420 -13.90 -4.24 12.31
CA TYR A 420 -15.28 -4.63 12.34
C TYR A 420 -16.20 -3.41 12.20
N SER A 421 -17.37 -3.64 11.60
CA SER A 421 -18.41 -2.63 11.52
C SER A 421 -19.23 -2.60 12.82
N ARG A 422 -19.65 -1.41 13.20
CA ARG A 422 -20.46 -1.20 14.41
C ARG A 422 -21.96 -1.06 14.12
N ASN A 423 -22.32 -0.83 12.88
CA ASN A 423 -23.73 -0.55 12.52
C ASN A 423 -24.21 -1.30 11.27
N MET A 424 -23.38 -2.13 10.67
CA MET A 424 -23.75 -2.80 9.42
C MET A 424 -24.93 -3.76 9.62
N ALA A 425 -24.97 -4.50 10.73
CA ALA A 425 -26.09 -5.36 11.06
C ALA A 425 -27.42 -4.59 11.25
N ASP A 426 -27.34 -3.34 11.71
CA ASP A 426 -28.53 -2.48 11.86
C ASP A 426 -29.00 -1.92 10.52
N LEU A 427 -28.06 -1.64 9.61
CA LEU A 427 -28.34 -1.15 8.26
C LEU A 427 -28.85 -2.26 7.33
N TYR A 428 -28.36 -3.49 7.56
CA TYR A 428 -28.74 -4.70 6.81
C TYR A 428 -29.30 -5.77 7.77
N PRO A 429 -30.44 -5.58 8.41
CA PRO A 429 -30.98 -6.55 9.35
C PRO A 429 -31.38 -7.84 8.63
N LEU A 430 -31.05 -8.97 9.24
CA LEU A 430 -31.41 -10.32 8.78
C LEU A 430 -32.93 -10.49 8.67
N GLY A 431 -33.44 -10.89 7.52
CA GLY A 431 -34.81 -11.30 7.28
C GLY A 431 -35.47 -10.71 6.04
N GLY A 432 -35.90 -11.56 5.12
CA GLY A 432 -36.65 -11.24 3.91
C GLY A 432 -35.93 -11.56 2.63
N ALA A 433 -36.44 -11.11 1.48
CA ALA A 433 -35.93 -11.41 0.11
C ALA A 433 -34.51 -10.88 -0.21
N GLU A 434 -33.80 -10.32 0.79
CA GLU A 434 -32.45 -9.77 0.67
C GLU A 434 -31.35 -10.72 1.19
N ILE A 435 -31.68 -11.98 1.47
CA ILE A 435 -30.73 -12.98 1.99
C ILE A 435 -29.48 -13.10 1.09
N ASP A 436 -29.63 -13.00 -0.22
CA ASP A 436 -28.50 -13.08 -1.13
C ASP A 436 -27.48 -11.94 -1.00
N LEU A 437 -27.89 -10.76 -0.54
CA LEU A 437 -26.99 -9.64 -0.31
C LEU A 437 -26.23 -9.82 1.02
N ILE A 438 -26.90 -10.30 2.05
CA ILE A 438 -26.34 -10.45 3.41
C ILE A 438 -25.22 -11.48 3.46
N THR A 439 -25.30 -12.52 2.62
CA THR A 439 -24.29 -13.59 2.55
C THR A 439 -22.95 -13.11 1.98
N HIS A 440 -22.92 -11.95 1.34
CA HIS A 440 -21.71 -11.37 0.75
C HIS A 440 -21.14 -10.17 1.51
N ILE A 441 -21.80 -9.74 2.58
CA ILE A 441 -21.39 -8.59 3.38
C ILE A 441 -20.63 -9.06 4.63
N ALA A 442 -19.37 -8.63 4.74
CA ALA A 442 -18.54 -8.88 5.91
C ALA A 442 -18.74 -7.78 6.96
N ASP A 443 -18.97 -8.17 8.20
CA ASP A 443 -18.98 -7.23 9.32
C ASP A 443 -17.67 -7.18 10.08
N ARG A 444 -16.81 -8.23 9.92
CA ARG A 444 -15.52 -8.32 10.62
C ARG A 444 -14.48 -9.08 9.81
N VAL A 445 -13.27 -8.57 9.86
CA VAL A 445 -12.09 -9.23 9.32
C VAL A 445 -11.02 -9.34 10.40
N ARG A 446 -10.38 -10.50 10.52
CA ARG A 446 -9.20 -10.74 11.36
C ARG A 446 -8.07 -11.25 10.51
N TYR A 447 -6.89 -10.74 10.79
CA TYR A 447 -5.66 -11.04 10.06
C TYR A 447 -4.51 -11.30 11.02
N MET A 448 -3.80 -12.39 10.81
CA MET A 448 -2.58 -12.75 11.54
C MET A 448 -1.50 -13.10 10.54
N GLU A 449 -0.30 -12.61 10.76
CA GLU A 449 0.82 -12.89 9.88
C GLU A 449 2.09 -13.11 10.71
N ALA A 450 2.87 -14.13 10.34
CA ALA A 450 4.21 -14.36 10.85
C ALA A 450 5.19 -14.44 9.68
N ASN A 451 6.27 -13.67 9.75
CA ASN A 451 7.29 -13.56 8.71
C ASN A 451 8.66 -13.86 9.26
N LEU A 452 9.44 -14.62 8.52
CA LEU A 452 10.87 -14.74 8.73
C LEU A 452 11.59 -14.16 7.51
N TYR A 453 12.46 -13.20 7.74
CA TYR A 453 13.29 -12.57 6.72
C TYR A 453 14.75 -12.92 6.93
N TRP A 454 15.45 -13.18 5.84
CA TRP A 454 16.87 -13.43 5.83
C TRP A 454 17.56 -12.56 4.79
N ASP A 455 18.36 -11.59 5.28
CA ASP A 455 19.23 -10.75 4.46
C ASP A 455 20.52 -11.53 4.17
N VAL A 456 20.63 -12.09 2.97
CA VAL A 456 21.83 -12.82 2.52
C VAL A 456 22.96 -11.84 2.25
N THR A 457 22.64 -10.75 1.55
CA THR A 457 23.47 -9.55 1.34
C THR A 457 22.62 -8.30 1.61
N PRO A 458 23.19 -7.10 1.62
CA PRO A 458 22.40 -5.86 1.69
C PRO A 458 21.35 -5.74 0.56
N GLU A 459 21.65 -6.33 -0.61
CA GLU A 459 20.79 -6.27 -1.78
C GLU A 459 19.82 -7.45 -1.88
N VAL A 460 20.17 -8.62 -1.33
CA VAL A 460 19.40 -9.87 -1.50
C VAL A 460 18.75 -10.31 -0.20
N ARG A 461 17.44 -10.44 -0.24
CA ARG A 461 16.62 -10.93 0.87
C ARG A 461 15.70 -12.05 0.43
N PHE A 462 15.54 -13.03 1.30
CA PHE A 462 14.44 -13.98 1.24
C PHE A 462 13.47 -13.77 2.39
N GLN A 463 12.21 -14.05 2.14
CA GLN A 463 11.13 -14.00 3.13
C GLN A 463 10.30 -15.26 3.02
N THR A 464 9.95 -15.83 4.15
CA THR A 464 8.84 -16.79 4.25
C THR A 464 7.78 -16.23 5.17
N ALA A 465 6.51 -16.42 4.82
CA ALA A 465 5.37 -15.96 5.60
C ALA A 465 4.31 -17.04 5.73
N CYS A 466 3.62 -17.03 6.87
CA CYS A 466 2.38 -17.73 7.10
C CYS A 466 1.33 -16.72 7.51
N ILE A 467 0.21 -16.70 6.78
CA ILE A 467 -0.85 -15.72 6.97
C ILE A 467 -2.16 -16.47 7.20
N TYR A 468 -2.89 -16.07 8.24
CA TYR A 468 -4.23 -16.55 8.54
C TYR A 468 -5.21 -15.39 8.47
N THR A 469 -6.23 -15.53 7.64
CA THR A 469 -7.31 -14.55 7.51
C THR A 469 -8.65 -15.23 7.75
N THR A 470 -9.53 -14.60 8.52
CA THR A 470 -10.92 -15.02 8.66
C THR A 470 -11.83 -13.81 8.56
N VAL A 471 -12.94 -14.01 7.91
CA VAL A 471 -14.00 -13.01 7.73
C VAL A 471 -15.24 -13.52 8.47
N THR A 472 -15.97 -12.63 9.12
CA THR A 472 -17.30 -12.92 9.63
C THR A 472 -18.30 -12.21 8.73
N TYR A 473 -19.17 -12.97 8.10
CA TYR A 473 -20.28 -12.44 7.32
C TYR A 473 -21.47 -12.06 8.23
N LEU A 474 -22.41 -11.28 7.71
CA LEU A 474 -23.60 -10.86 8.48
C LEU A 474 -24.50 -12.01 8.89
N ASP A 475 -24.42 -13.16 8.23
CA ASP A 475 -25.12 -14.40 8.59
C ASP A 475 -24.34 -15.29 9.58
N ASP A 476 -23.29 -14.74 10.22
CA ASP A 476 -22.40 -15.40 11.18
C ASP A 476 -21.50 -16.50 10.61
N GLU A 477 -21.46 -16.73 9.28
CA GLU A 477 -20.47 -17.63 8.70
C GLU A 477 -19.06 -17.06 8.85
N LYS A 478 -18.07 -17.94 9.10
CA LYS A 478 -16.68 -17.55 9.45
C LYS A 478 -15.65 -18.33 8.64
N PRO A 479 -15.65 -18.21 7.32
CA PRO A 479 -14.65 -18.86 6.52
C PRO A 479 -13.25 -18.32 6.83
N HIS A 480 -12.24 -19.14 6.51
CA HIS A 480 -10.85 -18.77 6.73
C HIS A 480 -9.96 -19.19 5.57
N ASN A 481 -8.87 -18.48 5.40
CA ASN A 481 -7.81 -18.81 4.45
C ASN A 481 -6.45 -18.86 5.16
N ILE A 482 -5.66 -19.87 4.84
CA ILE A 482 -4.24 -19.94 5.23
C ILE A 482 -3.40 -19.75 3.98
N ARG A 483 -2.52 -18.74 4.02
CA ARG A 483 -1.58 -18.44 2.94
C ARG A 483 -0.15 -18.74 3.39
N GLY A 484 0.54 -19.59 2.63
CA GLY A 484 1.98 -19.71 2.67
C GLY A 484 2.63 -18.84 1.59
N LYS A 485 3.67 -18.09 1.92
CA LYS A 485 4.36 -17.21 0.98
C LYS A 485 5.86 -17.37 1.07
N LEU A 486 6.52 -17.44 -0.09
CA LEU A 486 7.97 -17.32 -0.24
C LEU A 486 8.26 -16.15 -1.18
N THR A 487 9.11 -15.23 -0.77
CA THR A 487 9.47 -14.05 -1.57
C THR A 487 10.98 -13.91 -1.68
N ALA A 488 11.44 -13.56 -2.86
CA ALA A 488 12.80 -13.15 -3.13
C ALA A 488 12.83 -11.66 -3.51
N TYR A 489 13.79 -10.93 -2.94
CA TYR A 489 14.02 -9.51 -3.21
C TYR A 489 15.45 -9.28 -3.70
N TYR A 490 15.59 -8.39 -4.66
CA TYR A 490 16.83 -7.73 -5.00
C TYR A 490 16.61 -6.21 -4.93
N PHE A 491 17.27 -5.55 -3.96
CA PHE A 491 17.19 -4.11 -3.75
C PHE A 491 18.30 -3.39 -4.53
N PHE A 492 18.01 -2.24 -5.12
CA PHE A 492 18.97 -1.40 -5.85
C PHE A 492 18.79 0.08 -5.53
#